data_4c4c4ebe9f802edcdffcd992cea87826
#
_entry.id   4c4c4ebe9f802edcdffcd992cea87826
#
_cell.length_a   1.000
_cell.length_b   1.000
_cell.length_c   1.000
_cell.angle_alpha   90.00
_cell.angle_beta   90.00
_cell.angle_gamma   90.00
#
_symmetry.space_group_name_H-M   'P 1'
#
loop_
_entity.id
_entity.type
_entity.pdbx_description
1 polymer ?
#
loop_
_entity_poly.entity_id
_entity_poly.type
_entity_poly.pdbx_seq_one_letter_code
_entity_poly.pdbx_strand_id
1 'polypeptide(L)'
;MKNNNDVVKEIVKEQDEDRSLAGACARVDKSDVPSDDDLYGEFPCGLLYEGAVHKSFEFREMTGADEEAITSVAKKNSGAKLINKLLERCLTRIGEITPRSIGADAWRKAIESLSVPDQDFAMMKIRKVSLGDEIETASVCPHCGEKVKTFFNIDELEILPYMGDDTQERIIPLPRGYVDNKGVSHNEVVMRLPNGLDREIALPIARTNESKALTLLLTRLCKFTDGYPITEGILRDMKLRDRQELEKQNREFVKFGYQYTINVECPACEGEFETVLNGLKNFL
;
A
#
# COMPACT_ATOMS: atom_id res chain seq x y z
N MET A 1 26.98 -34.74 10.36
CA MET A 1 26.52 -33.39 10.82
C MET A 1 27.66 -32.43 10.54
N LYS A 2 27.55 -31.62 9.51
CA LYS A 2 28.55 -30.56 9.21
C LYS A 2 28.42 -29.48 10.30
N ASN A 3 29.55 -29.04 10.82
CA ASN A 3 29.61 -28.02 11.88
C ASN A 3 29.25 -26.64 11.30
N ASN A 4 28.52 -25.79 12.05
CA ASN A 4 28.11 -24.46 11.59
C ASN A 4 29.27 -23.58 11.06
N ASN A 5 30.49 -23.80 11.53
CA ASN A 5 31.68 -23.12 11.03
C ASN A 5 32.10 -23.53 9.62
N ASP A 6 31.76 -24.72 9.16
CA ASP A 6 32.08 -25.21 7.83
C ASP A 6 31.10 -24.66 6.79
N VAL A 7 29.83 -24.46 7.17
CA VAL A 7 28.78 -23.83 6.33
C VAL A 7 29.10 -22.36 6.11
N VAL A 8 29.55 -21.64 7.14
CA VAL A 8 29.94 -20.23 7.04
C VAL A 8 31.17 -20.05 6.15
N LYS A 9 32.12 -20.98 6.19
CA LYS A 9 33.30 -20.95 5.31
C LYS A 9 32.98 -21.27 3.83
N GLU A 10 31.99 -22.12 3.58
CA GLU A 10 31.51 -22.40 2.23
C GLU A 10 30.80 -21.17 1.63
N ILE A 11 29.93 -20.50 2.40
CA ILE A 11 29.24 -19.26 1.98
C ILE A 11 30.23 -18.11 1.71
N VAL A 12 31.26 -17.97 2.54
CA VAL A 12 32.28 -16.93 2.35
C VAL A 12 33.14 -17.22 1.10
N LYS A 13 33.41 -18.48 0.77
CA LYS A 13 34.14 -18.85 -0.46
C LYS A 13 33.33 -18.61 -1.73
N GLU A 14 32.02 -18.88 -1.74
CA GLU A 14 31.16 -18.54 -2.89
C GLU A 14 31.09 -17.03 -3.13
N GLN A 15 31.12 -16.22 -2.07
CA GLN A 15 31.13 -14.76 -2.19
C GLN A 15 32.49 -14.18 -2.65
N ASP A 16 33.60 -14.87 -2.41
CA ASP A 16 34.93 -14.43 -2.86
C ASP A 16 35.21 -14.84 -4.34
N GLU A 17 34.59 -15.89 -4.86
CA GLU A 17 34.68 -16.26 -6.28
C GLU A 17 33.88 -15.31 -7.18
N ASP A 18 32.77 -14.72 -6.72
CA ASP A 18 32.01 -13.68 -7.42
C ASP A 18 32.73 -12.31 -7.43
N ARG A 19 33.67 -12.07 -6.53
CA ARG A 19 34.46 -10.83 -6.49
C ARG A 19 35.58 -10.72 -7.58
N SER A 20 35.87 -11.78 -8.29
CA SER A 20 36.88 -11.77 -9.34
C SER A 20 36.42 -11.12 -10.66
N LEU A 21 35.15 -10.67 -10.75
CA LEU A 21 34.60 -9.91 -11.88
C LEU A 21 34.66 -8.38 -11.70
N ALA A 22 35.35 -7.86 -10.68
CA ALA A 22 35.58 -6.44 -10.50
C ALA A 22 36.61 -5.87 -11.49
N GLY A 23 36.29 -5.90 -12.76
CA GLY A 23 37.17 -5.44 -13.85
C GLY A 23 36.51 -4.62 -14.95
N ALA A 24 35.23 -4.23 -14.75
CA ALA A 24 34.61 -3.24 -15.61
C ALA A 24 33.93 -2.22 -14.73
N CYS A 25 34.59 -1.10 -14.47
CA CYS A 25 33.92 0.13 -14.09
C CYS A 25 33.01 0.49 -15.27
N ALA A 26 31.81 -0.09 -15.30
CA ALA A 26 30.79 0.29 -16.26
C ALA A 26 30.60 1.79 -16.05
N ARG A 27 30.85 2.58 -17.09
CA ARG A 27 30.47 3.98 -17.10
C ARG A 27 28.97 3.98 -16.85
N VAL A 28 28.55 4.53 -15.72
CA VAL A 28 27.13 4.81 -15.47
C VAL A 28 26.67 5.64 -16.66
N ASP A 29 25.80 5.07 -17.46
CA ASP A 29 25.22 5.80 -18.59
C ASP A 29 24.45 6.96 -17.96
N LYS A 30 24.66 8.19 -18.45
CA LYS A 30 23.95 9.36 -17.90
C LYS A 30 22.42 9.25 -18.07
N SER A 31 21.95 8.28 -18.87
CA SER A 31 20.55 7.91 -19.02
C SER A 31 19.94 7.23 -17.80
N ASP A 32 20.78 6.67 -16.89
CA ASP A 32 20.31 5.94 -15.71
C ASP A 32 20.13 6.83 -14.47
N VAL A 33 20.46 8.14 -14.58
CA VAL A 33 20.21 9.10 -13.51
C VAL A 33 18.82 9.71 -13.73
N PRO A 34 17.87 9.55 -12.78
CA PRO A 34 16.54 10.15 -12.91
C PRO A 34 16.63 11.65 -13.13
N SER A 35 15.82 12.16 -14.03
CA SER A 35 15.62 13.60 -14.19
C SER A 35 14.74 14.16 -13.08
N ASP A 36 14.74 15.49 -12.89
CA ASP A 36 13.85 16.11 -11.89
C ASP A 36 12.36 15.78 -12.17
N ASP A 37 11.98 15.58 -13.44
CA ASP A 37 10.63 15.19 -13.82
C ASP A 37 10.27 13.77 -13.38
N ASP A 38 11.25 12.88 -13.29
CA ASP A 38 11.05 11.50 -12.80
C ASP A 38 10.84 11.45 -11.27
N LEU A 39 11.31 12.47 -10.56
CA LEU A 39 11.19 12.60 -9.09
C LEU A 39 9.94 13.39 -8.65
N TYR A 40 9.01 13.62 -9.57
CA TYR A 40 7.74 14.31 -9.35
C TYR A 40 6.57 13.36 -9.65
N GLY A 41 5.45 13.58 -8.97
CA GLY A 41 4.21 12.87 -9.22
C GLY A 41 2.97 13.63 -8.75
N GLU A 42 1.80 13.16 -9.20
CA GLU A 42 0.51 13.62 -8.71
C GLU A 42 -0.29 12.44 -8.17
N PHE A 43 -0.72 12.56 -6.92
CA PHE A 43 -1.60 11.57 -6.30
C PHE A 43 -2.94 11.51 -7.02
N PRO A 44 -3.51 10.33 -7.25
CA PRO A 44 -4.87 10.19 -7.79
C PRO A 44 -5.94 10.93 -6.96
N CYS A 45 -5.87 10.84 -5.64
CA CYS A 45 -6.79 11.51 -4.71
C CYS A 45 -6.15 12.76 -4.08
N GLY A 46 -5.00 12.61 -3.45
CA GLY A 46 -4.25 13.67 -2.78
C GLY A 46 -4.38 13.67 -1.26
N LEU A 47 -3.48 14.38 -0.61
CA LEU A 47 -3.46 14.59 0.83
C LEU A 47 -4.45 15.70 1.23
N LEU A 48 -5.46 15.35 2.02
CA LEU A 48 -6.30 16.35 2.68
C LEU A 48 -5.56 16.86 3.94
N TYR A 49 -5.11 18.12 3.92
CA TYR A 49 -4.35 18.74 5.02
C TYR A 49 -4.84 20.18 5.23
N GLU A 50 -5.22 20.52 6.46
CA GLU A 50 -5.73 21.85 6.84
C GLU A 50 -6.87 22.36 5.94
N GLY A 51 -7.74 21.45 5.49
CA GLY A 51 -8.91 21.79 4.66
C GLY A 51 -8.63 21.96 3.17
N ALA A 52 -7.41 21.72 2.71
CA ALA A 52 -7.03 21.75 1.31
C ALA A 52 -6.51 20.38 0.83
N VAL A 53 -6.76 20.04 -0.44
CA VAL A 53 -6.25 18.82 -1.06
C VAL A 53 -4.96 19.12 -1.83
N HIS A 54 -3.89 18.45 -1.47
CA HIS A 54 -2.57 18.58 -2.09
C HIS A 54 -2.28 17.34 -2.93
N LYS A 55 -2.24 17.49 -4.26
CA LYS A 55 -2.03 16.36 -5.19
C LYS A 55 -0.58 16.19 -5.61
N SER A 56 0.15 17.28 -5.86
CA SER A 56 1.54 17.19 -6.27
C SER A 56 2.44 16.68 -5.16
N PHE A 57 3.42 15.84 -5.49
CA PHE A 57 4.44 15.41 -4.56
C PHE A 57 5.80 15.28 -5.24
N GLU A 58 6.84 15.49 -4.45
CA GLU A 58 8.22 15.24 -4.83
C GLU A 58 8.81 14.16 -3.95
N PHE A 59 9.71 13.38 -4.51
CA PHE A 59 10.37 12.31 -3.82
C PHE A 59 11.82 12.17 -4.30
N ARG A 60 12.59 11.36 -3.62
CA ARG A 60 13.95 11.01 -3.99
C ARG A 60 14.10 9.50 -4.09
N GLU A 61 15.14 9.06 -4.75
CA GLU A 61 15.56 7.67 -4.76
C GLU A 61 15.84 7.16 -3.34
N MET A 62 15.66 5.84 -3.16
CA MET A 62 16.08 5.13 -1.96
C MET A 62 17.60 5.03 -1.90
N THR A 63 18.11 5.02 -0.68
CA THR A 63 19.51 4.76 -0.37
C THR A 63 19.64 3.50 0.49
N GLY A 64 20.84 2.93 0.61
CA GLY A 64 21.09 1.82 1.53
C GLY A 64 20.66 2.10 2.98
N ALA A 65 20.77 3.36 3.44
CA ALA A 65 20.28 3.77 4.77
C ALA A 65 18.75 3.73 4.87
N ASP A 66 18.02 3.89 3.76
CA ASP A 66 16.57 3.72 3.71
C ASP A 66 16.20 2.24 3.75
N GLU A 67 16.88 1.40 3.00
CA GLU A 67 16.74 -0.05 3.01
C GLU A 67 16.96 -0.63 4.41
N GLU A 68 18.04 -0.26 5.10
CA GLU A 68 18.33 -0.66 6.48
C GLU A 68 17.21 -0.26 7.44
N ALA A 69 16.72 1.00 7.34
CA ALA A 69 15.65 1.51 8.17
C ALA A 69 14.33 0.75 7.95
N ILE A 70 13.98 0.47 6.69
CA ILE A 70 12.78 -0.27 6.28
C ILE A 70 12.87 -1.72 6.76
N THR A 71 13.99 -2.40 6.50
CA THR A 71 14.21 -3.79 6.91
C THR A 71 14.16 -3.96 8.42
N SER A 72 14.66 -3.00 9.18
CA SER A 72 14.59 -3.00 10.65
C SER A 72 13.15 -2.98 11.17
N VAL A 73 12.27 -2.26 10.48
CA VAL A 73 10.83 -2.20 10.80
C VAL A 73 10.11 -3.47 10.36
N ALA A 74 10.45 -4.02 9.20
CA ALA A 74 9.85 -5.23 8.64
C ALA A 74 10.00 -6.45 9.56
N LYS A 75 11.16 -6.61 10.21
CA LYS A 75 11.44 -7.71 11.16
C LYS A 75 10.58 -7.67 12.43
N LYS A 76 10.14 -6.50 12.84
CA LYS A 76 9.41 -6.27 14.11
C LYS A 76 7.92 -6.04 13.94
N ASN A 77 7.47 -5.62 12.74
CA ASN A 77 6.14 -5.07 12.52
C ASN A 77 5.50 -5.56 11.20
N SER A 78 4.25 -5.17 10.98
CA SER A 78 3.53 -5.46 9.74
C SER A 78 4.10 -4.68 8.55
N GLY A 79 3.90 -5.22 7.34
CA GLY A 79 4.30 -4.55 6.10
C GLY A 79 3.70 -3.13 5.91
N ALA A 80 2.60 -2.80 6.60
CA ALA A 80 2.02 -1.46 6.55
C ALA A 80 2.92 -0.39 7.20
N LYS A 81 3.60 -0.72 8.31
CA LYS A 81 4.61 0.20 8.91
C LYS A 81 5.78 0.45 7.99
N LEU A 82 6.12 -0.53 7.18
CA LEU A 82 7.18 -0.43 6.18
C LEU A 82 6.84 0.65 5.16
N ILE A 83 5.60 0.66 4.62
CA ILE A 83 5.18 1.68 3.65
C ILE A 83 5.21 3.07 4.27
N ASN A 84 4.60 3.26 5.44
CA ASN A 84 4.63 4.56 6.13
C ASN A 84 6.08 5.04 6.33
N LYS A 85 6.99 4.12 6.72
CA LYS A 85 8.40 4.48 6.94
C LYS A 85 9.15 4.81 5.65
N LEU A 86 8.88 4.06 4.58
CA LEU A 86 9.43 4.35 3.25
C LEU A 86 9.01 5.76 2.79
N LEU A 87 7.70 6.03 2.81
CA LEU A 87 7.17 7.30 2.35
C LEU A 87 7.65 8.48 3.22
N GLU A 88 7.68 8.31 4.56
CA GLU A 88 8.24 9.33 5.48
C GLU A 88 9.67 9.74 5.11
N ARG A 89 10.49 8.79 4.62
CA ARG A 89 11.90 9.01 4.30
C ARG A 89 12.13 9.50 2.89
N CYS A 90 11.35 9.01 1.92
CA CYS A 90 11.60 9.26 0.50
C CYS A 90 10.77 10.41 -0.05
N LEU A 91 9.56 10.69 0.46
CA LEU A 91 8.82 11.90 0.08
C LEU A 91 9.50 13.14 0.66
N THR A 92 9.72 14.14 -0.19
CA THR A 92 10.41 15.38 0.18
C THR A 92 9.46 16.56 0.27
N ARG A 93 8.33 16.52 -0.49
CA ARG A 93 7.29 17.55 -0.52
C ARG A 93 5.94 16.97 -0.91
N ILE A 94 4.86 17.52 -0.39
CA ILE A 94 3.47 17.28 -0.82
C ILE A 94 2.79 18.65 -0.95
N GLY A 95 2.45 19.09 -2.15
CA GLY A 95 2.04 20.47 -2.41
C GLY A 95 3.06 21.46 -1.87
N GLU A 96 2.66 22.32 -0.95
CA GLU A 96 3.57 23.27 -0.28
C GLU A 96 4.12 22.73 1.06
N ILE A 97 3.79 21.49 1.44
CA ILE A 97 4.12 20.91 2.73
C ILE A 97 5.45 20.18 2.63
N THR A 98 6.37 20.46 3.53
CA THR A 98 7.67 19.78 3.64
C THR A 98 7.95 19.35 5.08
N PRO A 99 8.85 18.38 5.33
CA PRO A 99 9.27 18.02 6.69
C PRO A 99 9.82 19.20 7.49
N ARG A 100 10.39 20.18 6.79
CA ARG A 100 10.94 21.41 7.45
C ARG A 100 9.83 22.39 7.83
N SER A 101 8.78 22.52 7.02
CA SER A 101 7.70 23.50 7.26
C SER A 101 6.81 23.12 8.43
N ILE A 102 6.54 21.83 8.62
CA ILE A 102 5.59 21.35 9.65
C ILE A 102 6.23 20.55 10.79
N GLY A 103 7.50 20.16 10.66
CA GLY A 103 8.22 19.33 11.62
C GLY A 103 7.99 17.83 11.44
N ALA A 104 8.91 17.02 11.98
CA ALA A 104 8.98 15.58 11.71
C ALA A 104 7.74 14.80 12.17
N ASP A 105 7.17 15.14 13.34
CA ASP A 105 5.99 14.43 13.86
C ASP A 105 4.71 14.75 13.06
N ALA A 106 4.54 16.01 12.63
CA ALA A 106 3.41 16.39 11.78
C ALA A 106 3.57 15.80 10.37
N TRP A 107 4.80 15.76 9.84
CA TRP A 107 5.10 15.10 8.56
C TRP A 107 4.73 13.61 8.58
N ARG A 108 5.15 12.88 9.62
CA ARG A 108 4.77 11.47 9.79
C ARG A 108 3.24 11.28 9.78
N LYS A 109 2.52 12.11 10.54
CA LYS A 109 1.05 12.07 10.56
C LYS A 109 0.43 12.39 9.21
N ALA A 110 1.00 13.33 8.46
CA ALA A 110 0.55 13.64 7.09
C ALA A 110 0.74 12.42 6.17
N ILE A 111 1.89 11.75 6.23
CA ILE A 111 2.12 10.50 5.48
C ILE A 111 1.14 9.38 5.90
N GLU A 112 0.92 9.18 7.19
CA GLU A 112 -0.03 8.20 7.72
C GLU A 112 -1.47 8.51 7.32
N SER A 113 -1.81 9.78 7.06
CA SER A 113 -3.16 10.22 6.65
C SER A 113 -3.41 10.14 5.14
N LEU A 114 -2.38 9.95 4.30
CA LEU A 114 -2.57 9.65 2.88
C LEU A 114 -3.46 8.42 2.70
N SER A 115 -4.35 8.47 1.71
CA SER A 115 -5.17 7.30 1.36
C SER A 115 -4.30 6.09 1.01
N VAL A 116 -4.81 4.89 1.27
CA VAL A 116 -4.08 3.65 0.94
C VAL A 116 -3.68 3.60 -0.54
N PRO A 117 -4.58 3.91 -1.52
CA PRO A 117 -4.18 3.93 -2.93
C PRO A 117 -3.12 4.99 -3.27
N ASP A 118 -3.16 6.18 -2.65
CA ASP A 118 -2.13 7.21 -2.87
C ASP A 118 -0.78 6.78 -2.30
N GLN A 119 -0.76 6.13 -1.14
CA GLN A 119 0.47 5.56 -0.58
C GLN A 119 1.07 4.51 -1.51
N ASP A 120 0.23 3.62 -2.04
CA ASP A 120 0.67 2.57 -2.95
C ASP A 120 1.16 3.19 -4.28
N PHE A 121 0.52 4.26 -4.74
CA PHE A 121 0.95 5.01 -5.93
C PHE A 121 2.34 5.63 -5.73
N ALA A 122 2.57 6.36 -4.64
CA ALA A 122 3.87 6.94 -4.33
C ALA A 122 4.96 5.86 -4.13
N MET A 123 4.61 4.76 -3.47
CA MET A 123 5.50 3.62 -3.28
C MET A 123 6.00 3.07 -4.62
N MET A 124 5.10 2.87 -5.60
CA MET A 124 5.48 2.36 -6.92
C MET A 124 6.35 3.35 -7.70
N LYS A 125 6.08 4.67 -7.58
CA LYS A 125 6.94 5.70 -8.17
C LYS A 125 8.35 5.67 -7.58
N ILE A 126 8.49 5.62 -6.25
CA ILE A 126 9.79 5.53 -5.57
C ILE A 126 10.53 4.25 -5.98
N ARG A 127 9.81 3.10 -6.05
CA ARG A 127 10.40 1.85 -6.49
C ARG A 127 10.94 1.93 -7.90
N LYS A 128 10.16 2.49 -8.83
CA LYS A 128 10.55 2.60 -10.24
C LYS A 128 11.89 3.32 -10.40
N VAL A 129 12.08 4.47 -9.75
CA VAL A 129 13.33 5.23 -9.86
C VAL A 129 14.49 4.60 -9.08
N SER A 130 14.21 3.83 -8.01
CA SER A 130 15.24 3.26 -7.12
C SER A 130 15.72 1.88 -7.55
N LEU A 131 14.83 1.05 -8.14
CA LEU A 131 15.06 -0.37 -8.41
C LEU A 131 14.69 -0.78 -9.85
N GLY A 132 14.18 0.17 -10.65
CA GLY A 132 13.68 -0.08 -11.99
C GLY A 132 12.20 -0.45 -12.02
N ASP A 133 11.68 -0.56 -13.23
CA ASP A 133 10.26 -0.71 -13.54
C ASP A 133 9.80 -2.18 -13.65
N GLU A 134 10.73 -3.12 -13.79
CA GLU A 134 10.42 -4.55 -13.86
C GLU A 134 10.23 -5.17 -12.47
N ILE A 135 9.16 -5.92 -12.30
CA ILE A 135 8.85 -6.64 -11.06
C ILE A 135 8.69 -8.13 -11.35
N GLU A 136 9.46 -8.98 -10.66
CA GLU A 136 9.25 -10.42 -10.65
C GLU A 136 8.16 -10.78 -9.63
N THR A 137 7.19 -11.59 -10.04
CA THR A 137 6.19 -12.19 -9.16
C THR A 137 6.07 -13.68 -9.38
N ALA A 138 5.58 -14.39 -8.37
CA ALA A 138 5.29 -15.82 -8.48
C ALA A 138 3.85 -16.09 -8.07
N SER A 139 3.13 -16.82 -8.92
CA SER A 139 1.76 -17.27 -8.70
C SER A 139 1.63 -18.78 -8.88
N VAL A 140 0.52 -19.34 -8.48
CA VAL A 140 0.20 -20.76 -8.71
C VAL A 140 -0.93 -20.83 -9.73
N CYS A 141 -0.70 -21.53 -10.82
CA CYS A 141 -1.72 -21.73 -11.84
C CYS A 141 -2.94 -22.49 -11.26
N PRO A 142 -4.16 -21.95 -11.35
CA PRO A 142 -5.34 -22.62 -10.82
C PRO A 142 -5.76 -23.85 -11.64
N HIS A 143 -5.24 -23.99 -12.88
CA HIS A 143 -5.61 -25.09 -13.78
C HIS A 143 -4.76 -26.35 -13.58
N CYS A 144 -3.44 -26.18 -13.39
CA CYS A 144 -2.50 -27.32 -13.29
C CYS A 144 -1.70 -27.37 -11.99
N GLY A 145 -1.75 -26.30 -11.14
CA GLY A 145 -1.00 -26.22 -9.89
C GLY A 145 0.49 -25.86 -10.06
N GLU A 146 0.96 -25.59 -11.29
CA GLU A 146 2.36 -25.20 -11.53
C GLU A 146 2.65 -23.82 -10.97
N LYS A 147 3.88 -23.63 -10.45
CA LYS A 147 4.38 -22.33 -10.01
C LYS A 147 4.88 -21.54 -11.21
N VAL A 148 4.23 -20.43 -11.49
CA VAL A 148 4.54 -19.56 -12.62
C VAL A 148 5.29 -18.33 -12.11
N LYS A 149 6.49 -18.08 -12.61
CA LYS A 149 7.19 -16.82 -12.44
C LYS A 149 6.82 -15.89 -13.59
N THR A 150 6.43 -14.69 -13.26
CA THR A 150 6.01 -13.69 -14.24
C THR A 150 6.75 -12.38 -13.98
N PHE A 151 7.20 -11.76 -15.05
CA PHE A 151 7.75 -10.41 -15.02
C PHE A 151 6.70 -9.46 -15.60
N PHE A 152 6.56 -8.31 -15.00
CA PHE A 152 5.70 -7.25 -15.52
C PHE A 152 6.35 -5.89 -15.30
N ASN A 153 5.98 -4.94 -16.14
CA ASN A 153 6.47 -3.57 -16.06
C ASN A 153 5.45 -2.70 -15.30
N ILE A 154 5.93 -1.86 -14.39
CA ILE A 154 5.07 -0.93 -13.63
C ILE A 154 4.27 -0.02 -14.58
N ASP A 155 4.84 0.37 -15.72
CA ASP A 155 4.19 1.24 -16.70
C ASP A 155 3.04 0.55 -17.45
N GLU A 156 2.94 -0.79 -17.40
CA GLU A 156 1.84 -1.55 -17.98
C GLU A 156 0.62 -1.66 -17.05
N LEU A 157 0.79 -1.28 -15.77
CA LEU A 157 -0.32 -1.30 -14.81
C LEU A 157 -1.31 -0.18 -15.13
N GLU A 158 -2.58 -0.53 -15.21
CA GLU A 158 -3.66 0.43 -15.34
C GLU A 158 -3.72 1.35 -14.11
N ILE A 159 -3.92 2.64 -14.34
CA ILE A 159 -4.11 3.64 -13.29
C ILE A 159 -5.52 4.19 -13.40
N LEU A 160 -6.37 3.93 -12.41
CA LEU A 160 -7.71 4.48 -12.36
C LEU A 160 -7.72 5.83 -11.63
N PRO A 161 -8.47 6.83 -12.13
CA PRO A 161 -8.61 8.12 -11.47
C PRO A 161 -9.48 7.99 -10.21
N TYR A 162 -9.25 8.88 -9.24
CA TYR A 162 -10.18 9.07 -8.13
C TYR A 162 -11.41 9.85 -8.61
N MET A 163 -12.60 9.27 -8.41
CA MET A 163 -13.88 9.81 -8.87
C MET A 163 -14.73 10.41 -7.73
N GLY A 164 -14.16 10.57 -6.54
CA GLY A 164 -14.81 11.23 -5.41
C GLY A 164 -14.56 12.73 -5.39
N ASP A 165 -15.05 13.38 -4.35
CA ASP A 165 -14.84 14.81 -4.10
C ASP A 165 -13.68 15.07 -3.12
N ASP A 166 -13.39 16.34 -2.88
CA ASP A 166 -12.29 16.78 -2.01
C ASP A 166 -12.51 16.47 -0.52
N THR A 167 -13.72 16.10 -0.11
CA THR A 167 -14.00 15.67 1.27
C THR A 167 -13.41 14.30 1.57
N GLN A 168 -13.16 13.49 0.52
CA GLN A 168 -12.72 12.11 0.63
C GLN A 168 -13.65 11.26 1.50
N GLU A 169 -14.93 11.65 1.55
CA GLU A 169 -16.01 10.97 2.28
C GLU A 169 -17.11 10.52 1.31
N ARG A 170 -17.87 9.51 1.69
CA ARG A 170 -19.00 9.00 0.92
C ARG A 170 -20.16 8.69 1.87
N ILE A 171 -21.37 9.11 1.50
CA ILE A 171 -22.59 8.73 2.21
C ILE A 171 -23.09 7.39 1.67
N ILE A 172 -23.34 6.46 2.58
CA ILE A 172 -23.75 5.08 2.27
C ILE A 172 -25.09 4.82 2.94
N PRO A 173 -26.16 4.53 2.17
CA PRO A 173 -27.43 4.12 2.73
C PRO A 173 -27.34 2.70 3.31
N LEU A 174 -27.90 2.49 4.49
CA LEU A 174 -28.02 1.18 5.12
C LEU A 174 -29.31 0.50 4.69
N PRO A 175 -29.29 -0.67 4.04
CA PRO A 175 -30.49 -1.37 3.55
C PRO A 175 -31.51 -1.72 4.62
N ARG A 176 -31.11 -1.88 5.88
CA ARG A 176 -31.97 -2.23 7.02
C ARG A 176 -32.00 -1.16 8.10
N GLY A 177 -30.99 -0.28 8.12
CA GLY A 177 -30.80 0.70 9.17
C GLY A 177 -30.42 0.09 10.53
N TYR A 178 -29.95 0.95 11.40
CA TYR A 178 -29.60 0.62 12.78
C TYR A 178 -30.46 1.46 13.73
N VAL A 179 -31.06 0.84 14.74
CA VAL A 179 -31.78 1.52 15.80
C VAL A 179 -30.92 1.47 17.06
N ASP A 180 -30.57 2.63 17.58
CA ASP A 180 -29.78 2.75 18.79
C ASP A 180 -30.57 2.41 20.07
N ASN A 181 -29.88 2.41 21.20
CA ASN A 181 -30.49 2.12 22.52
C ASN A 181 -31.46 3.20 23.02
N LYS A 182 -31.55 4.35 22.32
CA LYS A 182 -32.53 5.42 22.58
C LYS A 182 -33.73 5.36 21.65
N GLY A 183 -33.77 4.39 20.73
CA GLY A 183 -34.81 4.23 19.71
C GLY A 183 -34.66 5.13 18.51
N VAL A 184 -33.49 5.78 18.32
CA VAL A 184 -33.19 6.59 17.12
C VAL A 184 -32.78 5.67 16.00
N SER A 185 -33.38 5.89 14.83
CA SER A 185 -33.04 5.12 13.59
C SER A 185 -31.99 5.85 12.80
N HIS A 186 -30.90 5.15 12.47
CA HIS A 186 -29.78 5.60 11.64
C HIS A 186 -29.81 4.81 10.33
N ASN A 187 -30.07 5.49 9.23
CA ASN A 187 -30.25 4.86 7.92
C ASN A 187 -29.10 5.13 6.96
N GLU A 188 -28.17 5.97 7.33
CA GLU A 188 -27.03 6.38 6.49
C GLU A 188 -25.74 6.49 7.31
N VAL A 189 -24.65 6.17 6.65
CA VAL A 189 -23.31 6.22 7.21
C VAL A 189 -22.42 7.10 6.32
N VAL A 190 -21.65 7.99 6.93
CA VAL A 190 -20.53 8.65 6.26
C VAL A 190 -19.30 7.78 6.43
N MET A 191 -18.67 7.40 5.32
CA MET A 191 -17.44 6.63 5.28
C MET A 191 -16.35 7.48 4.63
N ARG A 192 -15.20 7.60 5.31
CA ARG A 192 -13.99 8.21 4.74
C ARG A 192 -13.09 7.16 4.07
N LEU A 193 -12.17 7.60 3.24
CA LEU A 193 -11.13 6.73 2.68
C LEU A 193 -10.25 6.12 3.80
N PRO A 194 -9.88 4.84 3.68
CA PRO A 194 -8.85 4.25 4.53
C PRO A 194 -7.48 4.85 4.22
N ASN A 195 -6.71 5.11 5.26
CA ASN A 195 -5.38 5.69 5.17
C ASN A 195 -4.27 4.75 5.67
N GLY A 196 -3.03 5.21 5.63
CA GLY A 196 -1.88 4.40 6.04
C GLY A 196 -1.92 3.96 7.50
N LEU A 197 -2.47 4.78 8.40
CA LEU A 197 -2.64 4.41 9.81
C LEU A 197 -3.69 3.31 9.98
N ASP A 198 -4.80 3.38 9.24
CA ASP A 198 -5.82 2.32 9.26
C ASP A 198 -5.26 0.99 8.78
N ARG A 199 -4.48 1.02 7.70
CA ARG A 199 -3.76 -0.16 7.19
C ARG A 199 -2.78 -0.72 8.21
N GLU A 200 -2.02 0.14 8.87
CA GLU A 200 -1.06 -0.26 9.90
C GLU A 200 -1.74 -0.99 11.07
N ILE A 201 -2.90 -0.52 11.50
CA ILE A 201 -3.66 -1.08 12.61
C ILE A 201 -4.41 -2.36 12.20
N ALA A 202 -5.02 -2.40 11.02
CA ALA A 202 -5.87 -3.51 10.58
C ALA A 202 -5.08 -4.72 10.06
N LEU A 203 -3.98 -4.52 9.34
CA LEU A 203 -3.25 -5.58 8.66
C LEU A 203 -2.71 -6.70 9.58
N PRO A 204 -2.14 -6.42 10.77
CA PRO A 204 -1.71 -7.46 11.69
C PRO A 204 -2.86 -8.36 12.15
N ILE A 205 -4.05 -7.79 12.35
CA ILE A 205 -5.25 -8.50 12.80
C ILE A 205 -5.83 -9.32 11.65
N ALA A 206 -5.81 -8.81 10.42
CA ALA A 206 -6.33 -9.50 9.23
C ALA A 206 -5.61 -10.84 8.99
N ARG A 207 -4.33 -10.94 9.33
CA ARG A 207 -3.55 -12.19 9.21
C ARG A 207 -4.09 -13.33 10.06
N THR A 208 -4.79 -13.03 11.14
CA THR A 208 -5.31 -14.03 12.10
C THR A 208 -6.84 -14.09 12.09
N ASN A 209 -7.50 -12.97 11.82
CA ASN A 209 -8.96 -12.88 11.82
C ASN A 209 -9.44 -11.71 10.94
N GLU A 210 -9.78 -12.01 9.70
CA GLU A 210 -10.24 -11.02 8.71
C GLU A 210 -11.52 -10.30 9.16
N SER A 211 -12.48 -11.03 9.72
CA SER A 211 -13.75 -10.43 10.18
C SER A 211 -13.55 -9.44 11.33
N LYS A 212 -12.59 -9.72 12.23
CA LYS A 212 -12.24 -8.78 13.32
C LYS A 212 -11.51 -7.56 12.77
N ALA A 213 -10.61 -7.74 11.82
CA ALA A 213 -9.91 -6.64 11.16
C ALA A 213 -10.89 -5.73 10.42
N LEU A 214 -11.86 -6.32 9.71
CA LEU A 214 -12.91 -5.55 9.04
C LEU A 214 -13.77 -4.77 10.04
N THR A 215 -14.16 -5.37 11.17
CA THR A 215 -14.91 -4.66 12.23
C THR A 215 -14.12 -3.46 12.74
N LEU A 216 -12.84 -3.65 13.04
CA LEU A 216 -11.95 -2.58 13.50
C LEU A 216 -11.80 -1.47 12.43
N LEU A 217 -11.61 -1.87 11.18
CA LEU A 217 -11.47 -0.94 10.06
C LEU A 217 -12.75 -0.10 9.90
N LEU A 218 -13.93 -0.72 9.80
CA LEU A 218 -15.19 -0.01 9.65
C LEU A 218 -15.50 0.92 10.84
N THR A 219 -15.14 0.53 12.07
CA THR A 219 -15.23 1.40 13.26
C THR A 219 -14.42 2.69 13.09
N ARG A 220 -13.31 2.63 12.41
CA ARG A 220 -12.43 3.78 12.19
C ARG A 220 -12.84 4.64 11.00
N LEU A 221 -13.43 4.02 9.97
CA LEU A 221 -13.81 4.69 8.72
C LEU A 221 -15.20 5.35 8.80
N CYS A 222 -16.11 4.82 9.62
CA CYS A 222 -17.52 5.11 9.55
C CYS A 222 -18.04 5.91 10.76
N LYS A 223 -18.96 6.84 10.48
CA LYS A 223 -19.80 7.53 11.45
C LYS A 223 -21.21 7.64 10.89
N PHE A 224 -22.24 7.70 11.72
CA PHE A 224 -23.59 8.03 11.23
C PHE A 224 -23.65 9.47 10.73
N THR A 225 -24.59 9.77 9.83
CA THR A 225 -24.73 11.11 9.23
C THR A 225 -25.05 12.22 10.24
N ASP A 226 -25.65 11.87 11.37
CA ASP A 226 -25.88 12.78 12.51
C ASP A 226 -24.63 12.98 13.40
N GLY A 227 -23.49 12.37 13.03
CA GLY A 227 -22.23 12.43 13.76
C GLY A 227 -22.10 11.42 14.90
N TYR A 228 -23.11 10.57 15.15
CA TYR A 228 -23.02 9.53 16.17
C TYR A 228 -21.95 8.50 15.78
N PRO A 229 -20.99 8.19 16.67
CA PRO A 229 -19.87 7.31 16.32
C PRO A 229 -20.31 5.86 16.21
N ILE A 230 -19.79 5.16 15.20
CA ILE A 230 -19.98 3.72 15.08
C ILE A 230 -18.89 3.01 15.89
N THR A 231 -19.32 2.24 16.90
CA THR A 231 -18.42 1.43 17.75
C THR A 231 -18.36 -0.03 17.27
N GLU A 232 -17.38 -0.80 17.77
CA GLU A 232 -17.34 -2.24 17.51
C GLU A 232 -18.63 -2.96 17.95
N GLY A 233 -19.24 -2.53 19.07
CA GLY A 233 -20.51 -3.08 19.55
C GLY A 233 -21.63 -2.87 18.54
N ILE A 234 -21.77 -1.65 18.03
CA ILE A 234 -22.77 -1.32 16.99
C ILE A 234 -22.57 -2.16 15.74
N LEU A 235 -21.31 -2.32 15.26
CA LEU A 235 -21.02 -3.15 14.08
C LEU A 235 -21.29 -4.63 14.29
N ARG A 236 -21.16 -5.14 15.53
CA ARG A 236 -21.53 -6.51 15.87
C ARG A 236 -23.05 -6.72 15.93
N ASP A 237 -23.79 -5.71 16.40
CA ASP A 237 -25.26 -5.74 16.49
C ASP A 237 -25.93 -5.38 15.17
N MET A 238 -25.21 -4.70 14.26
CA MET A 238 -25.69 -4.33 12.94
C MET A 238 -26.10 -5.55 12.13
N LYS A 239 -27.19 -5.43 11.36
CA LYS A 239 -27.63 -6.50 10.46
C LYS A 239 -26.54 -6.83 9.44
N LEU A 240 -26.35 -8.11 9.20
CA LEU A 240 -25.27 -8.57 8.31
C LEU A 240 -25.34 -7.94 6.92
N ARG A 241 -26.54 -7.67 6.41
CA ARG A 241 -26.74 -7.02 5.11
C ARG A 241 -26.20 -5.60 5.07
N ASP A 242 -26.36 -4.82 6.15
CA ASP A 242 -25.82 -3.47 6.24
C ASP A 242 -24.28 -3.49 6.35
N ARG A 243 -23.77 -4.42 7.17
CA ARG A 243 -22.33 -4.65 7.27
C ARG A 243 -21.69 -5.05 5.94
N GLN A 244 -22.34 -5.95 5.17
CA GLN A 244 -21.88 -6.34 3.84
C GLN A 244 -21.91 -5.17 2.85
N GLU A 245 -22.91 -4.28 2.95
CA GLU A 245 -22.95 -3.08 2.14
C GLU A 245 -21.78 -2.14 2.46
N LEU A 246 -21.49 -1.89 3.75
CA LEU A 246 -20.32 -1.10 4.15
C LEU A 246 -19.00 -1.71 3.64
N GLU A 247 -18.85 -3.02 3.73
CA GLU A 247 -17.67 -3.73 3.21
C GLU A 247 -17.54 -3.57 1.70
N LYS A 248 -18.64 -3.75 0.95
CA LYS A 248 -18.69 -3.57 -0.49
C LYS A 248 -18.32 -2.15 -0.87
N GLN A 249 -18.91 -1.16 -0.21
CA GLN A 249 -18.64 0.25 -0.48
C GLN A 249 -17.19 0.64 -0.15
N ASN A 250 -16.61 0.08 0.91
CA ASN A 250 -15.19 0.28 1.20
C ASN A 250 -14.30 -0.27 0.08
N ARG A 251 -14.58 -1.49 -0.44
CA ARG A 251 -13.83 -2.05 -1.59
C ARG A 251 -13.96 -1.20 -2.86
N GLU A 252 -15.17 -0.71 -3.14
CA GLU A 252 -15.41 0.16 -4.30
C GLU A 252 -14.76 1.54 -4.14
N PHE A 253 -14.71 2.06 -2.92
CA PHE A 253 -14.19 3.39 -2.65
C PHE A 253 -12.66 3.49 -2.84
N VAL A 254 -11.93 2.39 -2.69
CA VAL A 254 -10.47 2.33 -2.87
C VAL A 254 -10.05 1.88 -4.26
N LYS A 255 -10.98 1.71 -5.21
CA LYS A 255 -10.69 1.34 -6.60
C LYS A 255 -10.21 2.54 -7.42
N PHE A 256 -9.04 3.06 -7.09
CA PHE A 256 -8.32 4.08 -7.87
C PHE A 256 -6.81 3.91 -7.65
N GLY A 257 -5.99 4.63 -8.41
CA GLY A 257 -4.55 4.41 -8.44
C GLY A 257 -4.19 3.15 -9.24
N TYR A 258 -3.04 2.56 -8.99
CA TYR A 258 -2.59 1.36 -9.70
C TYR A 258 -3.52 0.17 -9.46
N GLN A 259 -3.88 -0.53 -10.54
CA GLN A 259 -4.60 -1.78 -10.49
C GLN A 259 -3.60 -2.94 -10.49
N TYR A 260 -3.66 -3.76 -9.46
CA TYR A 260 -2.68 -4.83 -9.21
C TYR A 260 -3.11 -6.20 -9.74
N THR A 261 -4.16 -6.27 -10.55
CA THR A 261 -4.59 -7.50 -11.21
C THR A 261 -3.94 -7.61 -12.58
N ILE A 262 -3.21 -8.69 -12.81
CA ILE A 262 -2.57 -8.98 -14.10
C ILE A 262 -3.05 -10.32 -14.65
N ASN A 263 -3.10 -10.44 -15.97
CA ASN A 263 -3.35 -11.69 -16.68
C ASN A 263 -2.03 -12.41 -16.92
N VAL A 264 -2.01 -13.69 -16.59
CA VAL A 264 -0.83 -14.56 -16.71
C VAL A 264 -1.19 -15.78 -17.51
N GLU A 265 -0.36 -16.13 -18.50
CA GLU A 265 -0.43 -17.41 -19.23
C GLU A 265 0.51 -18.43 -18.56
N CYS A 266 0.01 -19.62 -18.30
CA CYS A 266 0.77 -20.68 -17.70
C CYS A 266 1.64 -21.40 -18.75
N PRO A 267 2.99 -21.43 -18.64
CA PRO A 267 3.83 -22.09 -19.63
C PRO A 267 3.70 -23.62 -19.63
N ALA A 268 3.08 -24.21 -18.60
CA ALA A 268 2.93 -25.67 -18.51
C ALA A 268 1.62 -26.19 -19.13
N CYS A 269 0.54 -25.42 -19.10
CA CYS A 269 -0.79 -25.85 -19.58
C CYS A 269 -1.46 -24.85 -20.53
N GLU A 270 -0.77 -23.74 -20.86
CA GLU A 270 -1.26 -22.66 -21.74
C GLU A 270 -2.59 -22.03 -21.26
N GLY A 271 -2.97 -22.29 -20.01
CA GLY A 271 -4.18 -21.72 -19.39
C GLY A 271 -3.93 -20.28 -18.93
N GLU A 272 -4.82 -19.37 -19.32
CA GLU A 272 -4.81 -17.99 -18.83
C GLU A 272 -5.50 -17.89 -17.47
N PHE A 273 -4.97 -17.06 -16.59
CA PHE A 273 -5.58 -16.77 -15.29
C PHE A 273 -5.20 -15.39 -14.78
N GLU A 274 -6.07 -14.81 -13.96
CA GLU A 274 -5.78 -13.56 -13.27
C GLU A 274 -5.04 -13.84 -11.97
N THR A 275 -4.04 -13.01 -11.67
CA THR A 275 -3.37 -12.99 -10.38
C THR A 275 -3.25 -11.57 -9.84
N VAL A 276 -3.27 -11.43 -8.52
CA VAL A 276 -3.12 -10.13 -7.86
C VAL A 276 -1.69 -9.98 -7.38
N LEU A 277 -1.04 -8.92 -7.80
CA LEU A 277 0.28 -8.56 -7.36
C LEU A 277 0.28 -8.18 -5.89
N ASN A 278 1.05 -8.89 -5.08
CA ASN A 278 1.26 -8.50 -3.69
C ASN A 278 2.34 -7.40 -3.62
N GLY A 279 1.95 -6.15 -3.87
CA GLY A 279 2.85 -5.00 -3.99
C GLY A 279 3.91 -4.87 -2.88
N LEU A 280 3.60 -5.32 -1.66
CA LEU A 280 4.53 -5.30 -0.54
C LEU A 280 5.58 -6.41 -0.54
N LYS A 281 5.27 -7.60 -1.08
CA LYS A 281 6.23 -8.73 -1.10
C LYS A 281 7.25 -8.61 -2.21
N ASN A 282 6.92 -7.86 -3.24
CA ASN A 282 7.72 -7.73 -4.46
C ASN A 282 8.35 -6.34 -4.56
N PHE A 283 8.34 -5.56 -3.47
CA PHE A 283 8.84 -4.19 -3.47
C PHE A 283 10.38 -4.12 -3.41
N LEU A 284 11.03 -5.00 -2.61
CA LEU A 284 12.50 -5.08 -2.45
C LEU A 284 13.05 -6.33 -3.09
#